data_c7b1b3ded265420e79b2fb190cfb2f91
#
_entry.id   c7b1b3ded265420e79b2fb190cfb2f91
#
_cell.length_a   1.000
_cell.length_b   1.000
_cell.length_c   1.000
_cell.angle_alpha   90.00
_cell.angle_beta   90.00
_cell.angle_gamma   90.00
#
_symmetry.space_group_name_H-M   'P 1'
#
loop_
_entity.id
_entity.type
_entity.pdbx_description
1 polymer ?
#
loop_
_entity_poly.entity_id
_entity_poly.type
_entity_poly.pdbx_seq_one_letter_code
_entity_poly.pdbx_strand_id
1 'polypeptide(L)'
;MSITKYKAFLKVAELGSLTKAAQALGYSQPNVSHMIKTLENEFGFSLFIRSKDSCTLTKNGESILYYCSQIVKNDDLLHASVQGIYGLLTGSIRIGATNSNMIDFVPKVIHR
;
A
#
# COMPACT_ATOMS: atom_id res chain seq x y z
N MET A 1 -7.75 -9.97 -2.19
CA MET A 1 -6.55 -9.15 -2.12
C MET A 1 -6.84 -7.90 -1.30
N SER A 2 -5.94 -7.52 -0.42
CA SER A 2 -6.19 -6.40 0.47
C SER A 2 -5.00 -5.44 0.47
N ILE A 3 -5.27 -4.20 0.13
CA ILE A 3 -4.28 -3.14 0.15
C ILE A 3 -3.71 -2.95 1.56
N THR A 4 -4.54 -3.14 2.57
CA THR A 4 -4.11 -3.00 3.96
C THR A 4 -2.95 -3.95 4.28
N LYS A 5 -3.02 -5.19 3.78
CA LYS A 5 -1.95 -6.17 4.01
C LYS A 5 -0.65 -5.74 3.32
N TYR A 6 -0.75 -5.18 2.13
CA TYR A 6 0.44 -4.69 1.43
C TYR A 6 1.05 -3.50 2.15
N LYS A 7 0.22 -2.61 2.68
CA LYS A 7 0.71 -1.49 3.49
C LYS A 7 1.42 -1.98 4.74
N ALA A 8 0.87 -3.02 5.38
CA ALA A 8 1.50 -3.62 6.55
C ALA A 8 2.86 -4.21 6.19
N PHE A 9 2.94 -4.94 5.08
CA PHE A 9 4.19 -5.51 4.61
C PHE A 9 5.24 -4.41 4.39
N LEU A 10 4.87 -3.35 3.67
CA LEU A 10 5.79 -2.25 3.39
C LEU A 10 6.27 -1.58 4.67
N LYS A 11 5.38 -1.39 5.63
CA LYS A 11 5.74 -0.71 6.88
C LYS A 11 6.68 -1.57 7.73
N VAL A 12 6.42 -2.87 7.80
CA VAL A 12 7.32 -3.77 8.53
C VAL A 12 8.69 -3.80 7.85
N ALA A 13 8.72 -3.82 6.52
CA ALA A 13 9.99 -3.80 5.79
C ALA A 13 10.76 -2.52 6.06
N GLU A 14 10.05 -1.39 6.08
CA GLU A 14 10.66 -0.09 6.31
C GLU A 14 11.25 0.04 7.71
N LEU A 15 10.49 -0.38 8.73
CA LEU A 15 10.88 -0.16 10.12
C LEU A 15 11.63 -1.33 10.74
N GLY A 16 11.58 -2.49 10.09
CA GLY A 16 12.29 -3.68 10.58
C GLY A 16 11.74 -4.24 11.87
N SER A 17 10.48 -3.95 12.19
CA SER A 17 9.87 -4.33 13.45
C SER A 17 8.37 -4.41 13.31
N LEU A 18 7.79 -5.53 13.76
CA LEU A 18 6.33 -5.68 13.79
C LEU A 18 5.69 -4.70 14.76
N THR A 19 6.31 -4.51 15.92
CA THR A 19 5.78 -3.62 16.94
C THR A 19 5.76 -2.17 16.44
N LYS A 20 6.86 -1.71 15.87
CA LYS A 20 6.94 -0.35 15.36
C LYS A 20 5.99 -0.13 14.21
N ALA A 21 5.86 -1.12 13.32
CA ALA A 21 4.94 -1.00 12.20
C ALA A 21 3.50 -0.91 12.70
N ALA A 22 3.14 -1.74 13.69
CA ALA A 22 1.80 -1.69 14.26
C ALA A 22 1.51 -0.32 14.86
N GLN A 23 2.46 0.24 15.60
CA GLN A 23 2.29 1.57 16.18
C GLN A 23 2.10 2.62 15.10
N ALA A 24 2.90 2.56 14.04
CA ALA A 24 2.82 3.53 12.96
C ALA A 24 1.50 3.44 12.20
N LEU A 25 0.92 2.24 12.09
CA LEU A 25 -0.32 2.03 11.35
C LEU A 25 -1.56 2.15 12.22
N GLY A 26 -1.41 2.22 13.53
CA GLY A 26 -2.54 2.27 14.44
C GLY A 26 -3.22 0.93 14.65
N TYR A 27 -2.47 -0.16 14.51
CA TYR A 27 -2.98 -1.52 14.69
C TYR A 27 -2.28 -2.18 15.88
N SER A 28 -2.83 -3.31 16.32
CA SER A 28 -2.14 -4.14 17.31
C SER A 28 -1.05 -4.96 16.63
N GLN A 29 -0.04 -5.35 17.39
CA GLN A 29 1.04 -6.16 16.85
C GLN A 29 0.53 -7.53 16.35
N PRO A 30 -0.35 -8.24 17.08
CA PRO A 30 -0.91 -9.49 16.55
C PRO A 30 -1.67 -9.29 15.24
N ASN A 31 -2.34 -8.17 15.06
CA ASN A 31 -3.07 -7.90 13.83
C ASN A 31 -2.10 -7.77 12.65
N VAL A 32 -1.02 -7.00 12.83
CA VAL A 32 -0.01 -6.85 11.77
C VAL A 32 0.65 -8.20 11.49
N SER A 33 1.00 -8.94 12.54
CA SER A 33 1.60 -10.26 12.38
C SER A 33 0.69 -11.19 11.59
N HIS A 34 -0.61 -11.14 11.86
CA HIS A 34 -1.58 -11.95 11.13
C HIS A 34 -1.65 -11.57 9.66
N MET A 35 -1.63 -10.26 9.37
CA MET A 35 -1.65 -9.80 7.98
C MET A 35 -0.44 -10.30 7.20
N ILE A 36 0.74 -10.23 7.81
CA ILE A 36 1.96 -10.72 7.17
C ILE A 36 1.85 -12.23 6.93
N LYS A 37 1.37 -12.96 7.93
CA LYS A 37 1.22 -14.40 7.81
C LYS A 37 0.25 -14.78 6.68
N THR A 38 -0.83 -14.02 6.56
CA THR A 38 -1.81 -14.25 5.50
C THR A 38 -1.18 -14.06 4.13
N LEU A 39 -0.36 -13.01 3.98
CA LEU A 39 0.36 -12.79 2.71
C LEU A 39 1.34 -13.92 2.43
N GLU A 40 2.06 -14.37 3.45
CA GLU A 40 3.00 -15.47 3.27
C GLU A 40 2.29 -16.74 2.84
N ASN A 41 1.13 -17.02 3.42
CA ASN A 41 0.33 -18.18 3.02
C ASN A 41 -0.18 -18.03 1.59
N GLU A 42 -0.59 -16.83 1.23
CA GLU A 42 -1.12 -16.54 -0.09
C GLU A 42 -0.04 -16.69 -1.18
N PHE A 43 1.16 -16.20 -0.90
CA PHE A 43 2.27 -16.23 -1.86
C PHE A 43 3.03 -17.55 -1.85
N GLY A 44 2.96 -18.30 -0.75
CA GLY A 44 3.60 -19.58 -0.64
C GLY A 44 5.06 -19.54 -0.19
N PHE A 45 5.50 -18.42 0.38
CA PHE A 45 6.86 -18.31 0.91
C PHE A 45 6.90 -17.26 2.01
N SER A 46 7.98 -17.28 2.80
CA SER A 46 8.16 -16.32 3.87
C SER A 46 8.64 -14.98 3.33
N LEU A 47 8.11 -13.91 3.89
CA LEU A 47 8.50 -12.55 3.53
C LEU A 47 9.60 -12.01 4.43
N PHE A 48 9.63 -12.46 5.68
CA PHE A 48 10.57 -11.96 6.67
C PHE A 48 11.28 -13.08 7.41
N ILE A 49 12.52 -12.79 7.75
CA ILE A 49 13.26 -13.59 8.72
C ILE A 49 13.12 -12.87 10.04
N ARG A 50 12.46 -13.53 11.00
CA ARG A 50 12.18 -12.89 12.28
C ARG A 50 13.26 -13.30 13.28
N SER A 51 13.82 -12.32 13.95
CA SER A 51 14.66 -12.55 15.09
C SER A 51 13.99 -11.87 16.28
N LYS A 52 14.67 -11.91 17.42
CA LYS A 52 14.07 -11.53 18.68
C LYS A 52 13.38 -10.16 18.64
N ASP A 53 14.09 -9.16 18.12
CA ASP A 53 13.59 -7.80 18.12
C ASP A 53 13.49 -7.18 16.73
N SER A 54 13.61 -7.99 15.69
CA SER A 54 13.67 -7.41 14.36
C SER A 54 13.12 -8.36 13.31
N CYS A 55 12.76 -7.79 12.18
CA CYS A 55 12.35 -8.51 10.99
C CYS A 55 13.18 -8.02 9.83
N THR A 56 13.79 -8.93 9.09
CA THR A 56 14.50 -8.57 7.87
C THR A 56 13.87 -9.33 6.71
N LEU A 57 13.90 -8.72 5.52
CA LEU A 57 13.29 -9.34 4.34
C LEU A 57 14.04 -10.60 3.94
N THR A 58 13.27 -11.62 3.56
CA THR A 58 13.86 -12.74 2.84
C THR A 58 14.19 -12.29 1.43
N LYS A 59 14.94 -13.13 0.70
CA LYS A 59 15.23 -12.82 -0.69
C LYS A 59 13.96 -12.71 -1.51
N ASN A 60 12.99 -13.60 -1.27
CA ASN A 60 11.71 -13.52 -1.95
C ASN A 60 10.93 -12.28 -1.56
N GLY A 61 10.99 -11.89 -0.28
CA GLY A 61 10.38 -10.65 0.17
C GLY A 61 10.95 -9.43 -0.55
N GLU A 62 12.27 -9.40 -0.72
CA GLU A 62 12.91 -8.32 -1.47
C GLU A 62 12.43 -8.27 -2.91
N SER A 63 12.25 -9.44 -3.52
CA SER A 63 11.83 -9.51 -4.92
C SER A 63 10.44 -8.90 -5.15
N ILE A 64 9.54 -9.07 -4.21
CA ILE A 64 8.18 -8.57 -4.41
C ILE A 64 7.93 -7.20 -3.79
N LEU A 65 8.89 -6.69 -3.03
CA LEU A 65 8.73 -5.42 -2.32
C LEU A 65 8.38 -4.28 -3.27
N TYR A 66 9.10 -4.20 -4.38
CA TYR A 66 8.87 -3.15 -5.36
C TYR A 66 7.44 -3.20 -5.90
N TYR A 67 6.96 -4.39 -6.22
CA TYR A 67 5.62 -4.53 -6.81
C TYR A 67 4.53 -4.18 -5.81
N CYS A 68 4.72 -4.56 -4.56
CA CYS A 68 3.77 -4.18 -3.51
C CYS A 68 3.75 -2.67 -3.33
N SER A 69 4.91 -2.01 -3.38
CA SER A 69 4.98 -0.56 -3.25
C SER A 69 4.27 0.12 -4.42
N GLN A 70 4.37 -0.44 -5.62
CA GLN A 70 3.68 0.11 -6.80
C GLN A 70 2.17 -0.04 -6.68
N ILE A 71 1.71 -1.18 -6.16
CA ILE A 71 0.28 -1.39 -5.95
C ILE A 71 -0.28 -0.37 -4.96
N VAL A 72 0.41 -0.16 -3.84
CA VAL A 72 -0.04 0.80 -2.84
C VAL A 72 -0.02 2.21 -3.40
N LYS A 73 1.05 2.56 -4.13
CA LYS A 73 1.16 3.88 -4.75
C LYS A 73 0.01 4.12 -5.73
N ASN A 74 -0.29 3.13 -6.57
CA ASN A 74 -1.37 3.26 -7.54
C ASN A 74 -2.74 3.33 -6.87
N ASP A 75 -2.91 2.64 -5.75
CA ASP A 75 -4.13 2.75 -4.96
C ASP A 75 -4.32 4.18 -4.48
N ASP A 76 -3.26 4.80 -3.96
CA ASP A 76 -3.31 6.19 -3.51
C ASP A 76 -3.63 7.13 -4.67
N LEU A 77 -3.01 6.91 -5.82
CA LEU A 77 -3.26 7.73 -7.01
C LEU A 77 -4.68 7.58 -7.50
N LEU A 78 -5.21 6.35 -7.45
CA LEU A 78 -6.60 6.11 -7.83
C LEU A 78 -7.55 6.91 -6.94
N HIS A 79 -7.34 6.86 -5.64
CA HIS A 79 -8.20 7.58 -4.71
C HIS A 79 -8.11 9.09 -4.91
N ALA A 80 -6.90 9.60 -5.16
CA ALA A 80 -6.72 11.01 -5.45
C ALA A 80 -7.45 11.41 -6.73
N SER A 81 -7.42 10.56 -7.74
CA SER A 81 -8.10 10.80 -9.00
C SER A 81 -9.61 10.84 -8.80
N VAL A 82 -10.14 9.92 -8.00
CA VAL A 82 -11.57 9.88 -7.71
C VAL A 82 -11.99 11.14 -6.96
N GLN A 83 -11.19 11.60 -6.00
CA GLN A 83 -11.45 12.84 -5.29
C GLN A 83 -11.50 14.02 -6.23
N GLY A 84 -10.59 14.08 -7.19
CA GLY A 84 -10.58 15.13 -8.19
C GLY A 84 -11.85 15.14 -9.04
N ILE A 85 -12.32 13.95 -9.42
CA ILE A 85 -13.58 13.83 -10.19
C ILE A 85 -14.75 14.31 -9.37
N TYR A 86 -14.84 13.92 -8.11
CA TYR A 86 -15.91 14.37 -7.23
C TYR A 86 -15.86 15.88 -7.03
N GLY A 87 -14.66 16.44 -6.91
CA GLY A 87 -14.48 17.89 -6.82
C GLY A 87 -15.06 18.62 -8.01
N LEU A 88 -14.82 18.12 -9.21
CA LEU A 88 -15.36 18.69 -10.43
C LEU A 88 -16.87 18.56 -10.48
N LEU A 89 -17.40 17.41 -10.11
CA LEU A 89 -18.83 17.17 -10.14
C LEU A 89 -19.59 18.06 -9.16
N THR A 90 -19.00 18.37 -8.04
CA THR A 90 -19.65 19.23 -7.04
C THR A 90 -19.38 20.70 -7.28
N GLY A 91 -18.51 21.03 -8.23
CA GLY A 91 -18.15 22.41 -8.50
C GLY A 91 -17.16 22.99 -7.54
N SER A 92 -16.65 22.19 -6.65
CA SER A 92 -15.65 22.62 -5.69
C SER A 92 -14.28 22.54 -6.29
N ILE A 93 -14.03 23.37 -7.20
CA ILE A 93 -12.81 23.23 -7.88
C ILE A 93 -11.69 23.92 -7.23
N ARG A 94 -10.77 23.42 -7.20
CA ARG A 94 -9.73 24.07 -6.77
C ARG A 94 -8.68 23.58 -7.51
N ILE A 95 -8.24 23.86 -7.98
CA ILE A 95 -7.51 23.39 -8.69
C ILE A 95 -6.49 22.69 -8.66
N GLY A 96 -6.18 22.52 -8.76
CA GLY A 96 -5.35 21.91 -8.76
C GLY A 96 -5.02 21.06 -9.39
N ALA A 97 -5.28 21.17 -9.67
CA ALA A 97 -5.10 20.34 -10.08
C ALA A 97 -4.78 19.68 -10.92
N THR A 98 -4.62 19.91 -11.23
CA THR A 98 -4.30 19.38 -11.81
C THR A 98 -3.88 18.72 -12.64
N ASN A 99 -3.68 18.72 -12.84
CA ASN A 99 -3.43 18.13 -13.28
C ASN A 99 -3.06 17.42 -14.02
N SER A 100 -3.04 17.30 -14.23
CA SER A 100 -2.96 16.69 -14.50
C SER A 100 -2.78 15.97 -15.35
N ASN A 101 -2.69 15.84 -15.53
CA ASN A 101 -2.83 15.12 -15.83
C ASN A 101 -2.86 14.48 -16.47
N MET A 102 -3.07 14.37 -16.61
CA MET A 102 -3.44 13.73 -16.62
C MET A 102 -3.80 13.15 -17.35
N ILE A 103 -3.86 13.00 -17.61
CA ILE A 103 -4.41 12.36 -17.83
C ILE A 103 -4.76 11.79 -18.61
N ASP A 104 -4.54 11.70 -18.68
CA ASP A 104 -5.16 11.14 -18.82
C ASP A 104 -5.67 10.46 -19.20
N PHE A 105 -5.63 10.22 -19.36
CA PHE A 105 -6.47 9.53 -19.04
C PHE A 105 -7.22 9.37 -19.28
N VAL A 106 -7.16 9.32 -19.38
CA VAL A 106 -8.23 9.09 -19.02
C VAL A 106 -9.11 8.80 -19.50
N PRO A 107 -9.37 8.82 -19.63
CA PRO A 107 -10.34 8.45 -19.57
C PRO A 107 -10.94 7.96 -20.13
N LYS A 108 -10.88 7.79 -20.10
CA LYS A 108 -11.50 7.33 -19.97
C LYS A 108 -12.05 6.77 -19.78
N VAL A 109 -11.84 6.57 -19.71
CA VAL A 109 -12.44 6.10 -18.86
C VAL A 109 -12.77 5.64 -18.72
N ILE A 110 -12.66 5.49 -18.72
CA ILE A 110 -13.02 5.13 -18.06
C ILE A 110 -13.15 4.78 -18.22
N HIS A 111 -12.99 4.63 -18.10
CA HIS A 111 -13.09 4.28 -17.63
C HIS A 111 -12.85 4.21 -17.67
N ARG A 112 -12.65 4.20 -18.00
CA ARG A 112 -12.26 4.15 -17.64
C ARG A 112 -12.39 4.01 -17.58
#